data_f5dbec7f8819e8e946454fdd17f363ad
#
_entry.id   f5dbec7f8819e8e946454fdd17f363ad
#
_cell.length_a   1.000
_cell.length_b   1.000
_cell.length_c   1.000
_cell.angle_alpha   90.00
_cell.angle_beta   90.00
_cell.angle_gamma   90.00
#
_symmetry.space_group_name_H-M   'P 1'
#
loop_
_entity.id
_entity.type
_entity.pdbx_description
1 polymer ?
#
loop_
_entity_poly.entity_id
_entity_poly.type
_entity_poly.pdbx_seq_one_letter_code
_entity_poly.pdbx_strand_id
1 'polypeptide(L)'
;MSKKVVITFDDGYRDFYTQGFPILKQCGFTATVFLATGRIRNTPSRYEGVDYLTWQDVRELHSEGVGFGSHTVTHPDLRSMEPDQIDYELGYSKEVIEQKIADTVESFSYPFPFPEEDRDFTRFLADILENQGFKNGVSGIIGRANRNSNQFFLPRMPLNSWDTPKFLEAKMLGAYDWMHVPQWIHKFVNHNITLMQGASRQPTEQ
;
A
#
# COMPACT_ATOMS: atom_id res chain seq x y z
N MET A 1 -22.13 18.01 1.19
CA MET A 1 -21.69 16.61 1.00
C MET A 1 -20.87 16.21 2.22
N SER A 2 -21.19 15.10 2.88
CA SER A 2 -20.38 14.58 3.98
C SER A 2 -19.03 14.10 3.39
N LYS A 3 -17.92 14.53 4.00
CA LYS A 3 -16.59 14.01 3.65
C LYS A 3 -16.48 12.59 4.21
N LYS A 4 -16.05 11.65 3.37
CA LYS A 4 -15.75 10.28 3.81
C LYS A 4 -14.24 10.14 3.99
N VAL A 5 -13.83 9.43 5.02
CA VAL A 5 -12.43 9.08 5.30
C VAL A 5 -12.33 7.56 5.33
N VAL A 6 -11.31 7.03 4.69
CA VAL A 6 -10.94 5.61 4.75
C VAL A 6 -9.64 5.53 5.52
N ILE A 7 -9.60 4.69 6.54
CA ILE A 7 -8.41 4.46 7.37
C ILE A 7 -7.73 3.20 6.85
N THR A 8 -6.44 3.28 6.59
CA THR A 8 -5.65 2.14 6.07
C THR A 8 -4.41 1.92 6.91
N PHE A 9 -4.02 0.66 7.05
CA PHE A 9 -2.76 0.22 7.65
C PHE A 9 -2.07 -0.74 6.70
N ASP A 10 -0.77 -0.57 6.52
CA ASP A 10 0.03 -1.43 5.67
C ASP A 10 0.76 -2.49 6.50
N ASP A 11 1.41 -3.46 5.84
CA ASP A 11 2.31 -4.50 6.35
C ASP A 11 1.67 -5.63 7.16
N GLY A 12 0.58 -5.39 7.87
CA GLY A 12 -0.04 -6.38 8.75
C GLY A 12 0.69 -6.56 10.09
N TYR A 13 1.19 -5.47 10.67
CA TYR A 13 1.81 -5.49 11.99
C TYR A 13 0.80 -5.80 13.10
N ARG A 14 1.26 -6.54 14.11
CA ARG A 14 0.38 -7.03 15.19
C ARG A 14 -0.08 -5.94 16.15
N ASP A 15 0.60 -4.80 16.20
CA ASP A 15 0.16 -3.65 16.99
C ASP A 15 -1.19 -3.07 16.52
N PHE A 16 -1.54 -3.25 15.25
CA PHE A 16 -2.89 -2.97 14.79
C PHE A 16 -3.94 -3.77 15.60
N TYR A 17 -3.74 -5.08 15.77
CA TYR A 17 -4.67 -5.94 16.52
C TYR A 17 -4.70 -5.57 18.01
N THR A 18 -3.53 -5.34 18.61
CA THR A 18 -3.41 -5.15 20.07
C THR A 18 -3.69 -3.72 20.54
N GLN A 19 -3.52 -2.71 19.68
CA GLN A 19 -3.62 -1.30 20.03
C GLN A 19 -4.56 -0.52 19.07
N GLY A 20 -4.37 -0.62 17.77
CA GLY A 20 -5.12 0.18 16.78
C GLY A 20 -6.60 -0.18 16.73
N PHE A 21 -6.91 -1.46 16.53
CA PHE A 21 -8.28 -1.92 16.39
C PHE A 21 -9.16 -1.68 17.63
N PRO A 22 -8.72 -1.93 18.88
CA PRO A 22 -9.53 -1.61 20.06
C PRO A 22 -9.95 -0.13 20.12
N ILE A 23 -9.07 0.78 19.74
CA ILE A 23 -9.36 2.23 19.71
C ILE A 23 -10.38 2.54 18.61
N LEU A 24 -10.17 2.02 17.40
CA LEU A 24 -11.10 2.21 16.28
C LEU A 24 -12.50 1.69 16.63
N LYS A 25 -12.59 0.50 17.23
CA LYS A 25 -13.85 -0.12 17.66
C LYS A 25 -14.58 0.74 18.70
N GLN A 26 -13.88 1.30 19.67
CA GLN A 26 -14.46 2.23 20.65
C GLN A 26 -15.02 3.49 20.01
N CYS A 27 -14.39 3.97 18.93
CA CYS A 27 -14.84 5.13 18.17
C CYS A 27 -15.91 4.83 17.13
N GLY A 28 -16.30 3.57 16.95
CA GLY A 28 -17.24 3.14 15.91
C GLY A 28 -16.67 3.22 14.48
N PHE A 29 -15.34 3.15 14.34
CA PHE A 29 -14.63 3.14 13.07
C PHE A 29 -14.16 1.74 12.72
N THR A 30 -13.96 1.51 11.41
CA THR A 30 -13.24 0.36 10.88
C THR A 30 -12.06 0.83 10.02
N ALA A 31 -11.26 -0.13 9.55
CA ALA A 31 -10.10 0.13 8.71
C ALA A 31 -9.95 -0.97 7.65
N THR A 32 -9.07 -0.73 6.68
CA THR A 32 -8.53 -1.76 5.78
C THR A 32 -7.07 -1.99 6.14
N VAL A 33 -6.69 -3.24 6.34
CA VAL A 33 -5.29 -3.65 6.58
C VAL A 33 -4.75 -4.36 5.35
N PHE A 34 -3.66 -3.86 4.80
CA PHE A 34 -2.97 -4.46 3.67
C PHE A 34 -1.87 -5.41 4.14
N LEU A 35 -1.94 -6.67 3.71
CA LEU A 35 -1.10 -7.74 4.23
C LEU A 35 0.04 -8.10 3.28
N ALA A 36 1.27 -8.04 3.75
CA ALA A 36 2.42 -8.69 3.14
C ALA A 36 2.37 -10.19 3.51
N THR A 37 1.73 -11.02 2.67
CA THR A 37 1.29 -12.37 3.03
C THR A 37 2.41 -13.30 3.43
N GLY A 38 3.61 -13.11 2.88
CA GLY A 38 4.82 -13.84 3.26
C GLY A 38 5.28 -13.60 4.71
N ARG A 39 4.78 -12.55 5.38
CA ARG A 39 5.08 -12.24 6.79
C ARG A 39 4.04 -12.84 7.75
N ILE A 40 2.82 -13.11 7.29
CA ILE A 40 1.72 -13.60 8.10
C ILE A 40 1.85 -15.13 8.27
N ARG A 41 1.76 -15.64 9.49
CA ARG A 41 1.94 -17.05 9.83
C ARG A 41 0.73 -17.59 10.61
N ASN A 42 0.65 -18.91 10.80
CA ASN A 42 -0.36 -19.52 11.68
C ASN A 42 -0.01 -19.36 13.18
N THR A 43 1.25 -19.09 13.49
CA THR A 43 1.74 -18.85 14.85
C THR A 43 2.41 -17.47 14.90
N PRO A 44 2.50 -16.83 16.07
CA PRO A 44 3.20 -15.57 16.22
C PRO A 44 4.58 -15.59 15.59
N SER A 45 4.88 -14.61 14.76
CA SER A 45 6.15 -14.47 14.05
C SER A 45 6.71 -13.08 14.24
N ARG A 46 8.03 -13.00 14.25
CA ARG A 46 8.77 -11.74 14.31
C ARG A 46 9.75 -11.66 13.15
N TYR A 47 9.73 -10.55 12.44
CA TYR A 47 10.63 -10.28 11.34
C TYR A 47 11.21 -8.86 11.51
N GLU A 48 12.54 -8.73 11.44
CA GLU A 48 13.26 -7.45 11.65
C GLU A 48 12.86 -6.71 12.94
N GLY A 49 12.59 -7.49 14.01
CA GLY A 49 12.23 -6.90 15.30
C GLY A 49 10.77 -6.51 15.48
N VAL A 50 9.92 -6.71 14.47
CA VAL A 50 8.49 -6.37 14.47
C VAL A 50 7.64 -7.64 14.47
N ASP A 51 6.58 -7.66 15.28
CA ASP A 51 5.61 -8.76 15.34
C ASP A 51 4.52 -8.53 14.29
N TYR A 52 4.17 -9.60 13.55
CA TYR A 52 3.13 -9.60 12.52
C TYR A 52 1.87 -10.30 13.02
N LEU A 53 0.73 -9.96 12.39
CA LEU A 53 -0.52 -10.67 12.59
C LEU A 53 -0.36 -12.16 12.30
N THR A 54 -1.13 -12.98 13.01
CA THR A 54 -1.35 -14.37 12.61
C THR A 54 -2.59 -14.47 11.72
N TRP A 55 -2.71 -15.56 10.96
CA TRP A 55 -3.95 -15.82 10.21
C TRP A 55 -5.17 -15.99 11.12
N GLN A 56 -4.98 -16.32 12.39
CA GLN A 56 -6.06 -16.31 13.38
C GLN A 56 -6.47 -14.88 13.69
N ASP A 57 -5.51 -13.98 14.01
CA ASP A 57 -5.79 -12.55 14.26
C ASP A 57 -6.52 -11.92 13.07
N VAL A 58 -6.11 -12.26 11.82
CA VAL A 58 -6.74 -11.77 10.58
C VAL A 58 -8.21 -12.21 10.49
N ARG A 59 -8.52 -13.48 10.74
CA ARG A 59 -9.92 -13.96 10.72
C ARG A 59 -10.78 -13.34 11.82
N GLU A 60 -10.22 -13.16 13.01
CA GLU A 60 -10.93 -12.50 14.12
C GLU A 60 -11.24 -11.04 13.76
N LEU A 61 -10.27 -10.28 13.27
CA LEU A 61 -10.46 -8.91 12.81
C LEU A 61 -11.48 -8.81 11.67
N HIS A 62 -11.43 -9.75 10.71
CA HIS A 62 -12.38 -9.80 9.59
C HIS A 62 -13.81 -10.01 10.08
N SER A 63 -14.02 -10.93 11.03
CA SER A 63 -15.35 -11.16 11.63
C SER A 63 -15.90 -9.95 12.39
N GLU A 64 -15.04 -9.02 12.81
CA GLU A 64 -15.36 -7.76 13.45
C GLU A 64 -15.51 -6.58 12.48
N GLY A 65 -15.46 -6.84 11.16
CA GLY A 65 -15.68 -5.86 10.10
C GLY A 65 -14.44 -5.07 9.66
N VAL A 66 -13.24 -5.53 9.98
CA VAL A 66 -12.00 -5.00 9.38
C VAL A 66 -11.86 -5.54 7.96
N GLY A 67 -11.63 -4.65 7.00
CA GLY A 67 -11.33 -5.01 5.62
C GLY A 67 -9.87 -5.46 5.46
N PHE A 68 -9.62 -6.36 4.51
CA PHE A 68 -8.27 -6.78 4.17
C PHE A 68 -7.97 -6.55 2.69
N GLY A 69 -6.75 -6.15 2.39
CA GLY A 69 -6.19 -5.98 1.05
C GLY A 69 -4.82 -6.61 0.92
N SER A 70 -4.34 -6.71 -0.32
CA SER A 70 -3.00 -7.23 -0.62
C SER A 70 -1.94 -6.14 -0.51
N HIS A 71 -0.77 -6.52 0.02
CA HIS A 71 0.47 -5.72 0.03
C HIS A 71 1.65 -6.55 -0.50
N THR A 72 1.38 -7.35 -1.55
CA THR A 72 2.29 -8.34 -2.13
C THR A 72 2.55 -9.56 -1.22
N VAL A 73 3.37 -10.49 -1.67
CA VAL A 73 3.83 -11.64 -0.87
C VAL A 73 5.01 -11.24 0.00
N THR A 74 6.10 -10.76 -0.62
CA THR A 74 7.39 -10.57 0.03
C THR A 74 7.72 -9.11 0.36
N HIS A 75 6.84 -8.17 -0.02
CA HIS A 75 7.03 -6.73 0.12
C HIS A 75 8.27 -6.22 -0.65
N PRO A 76 8.37 -6.46 -1.97
CA PRO A 76 9.52 -6.04 -2.78
C PRO A 76 9.36 -4.61 -3.32
N ASP A 77 10.46 -4.00 -3.77
CA ASP A 77 10.37 -2.88 -4.71
C ASP A 77 10.01 -3.45 -6.10
N LEU A 78 8.78 -3.24 -6.54
CA LEU A 78 8.25 -3.80 -7.80
C LEU A 78 9.05 -3.35 -9.03
N ARG A 79 9.74 -2.19 -8.98
CA ARG A 79 10.60 -1.71 -10.08
C ARG A 79 11.84 -2.57 -10.29
N SER A 80 12.23 -3.35 -9.30
CA SER A 80 13.39 -4.23 -9.36
C SER A 80 13.06 -5.65 -9.81
N MET A 81 11.81 -5.91 -10.20
CA MET A 81 11.30 -7.24 -10.50
C MET A 81 10.96 -7.40 -11.99
N GLU A 82 11.05 -8.63 -12.47
CA GLU A 82 10.56 -8.98 -13.80
C GLU A 82 9.02 -9.05 -13.82
N PRO A 83 8.38 -8.83 -14.97
CA PRO A 83 6.91 -8.81 -15.10
C PRO A 83 6.20 -10.02 -14.50
N ASP A 84 6.69 -11.23 -14.76
CA ASP A 84 6.09 -12.48 -14.24
C ASP A 84 6.19 -12.57 -12.72
N GLN A 85 7.24 -12.02 -12.13
CA GLN A 85 7.41 -11.96 -10.69
C GLN A 85 6.42 -10.96 -10.06
N ILE A 86 6.20 -9.81 -10.71
CA ILE A 86 5.22 -8.83 -10.26
C ILE A 86 3.82 -9.45 -10.29
N ASP A 87 3.45 -10.11 -11.40
CA ASP A 87 2.15 -10.79 -11.52
C ASP A 87 1.95 -11.83 -10.41
N TYR A 88 2.97 -12.62 -10.11
CA TYR A 88 2.95 -13.57 -9.00
C TYR A 88 2.77 -12.89 -7.63
N GLU A 89 3.54 -11.83 -7.35
CA GLU A 89 3.47 -11.10 -6.07
C GLU A 89 2.06 -10.53 -5.80
N LEU A 90 1.40 -10.02 -6.83
CA LEU A 90 0.06 -9.46 -6.73
C LEU A 90 -1.01 -10.56 -6.68
N GLY A 91 -0.98 -11.49 -7.62
CA GLY A 91 -2.01 -12.53 -7.76
C GLY A 91 -1.99 -13.52 -6.61
N TYR A 92 -0.82 -14.08 -6.28
CA TYR A 92 -0.70 -15.06 -5.21
C TYR A 92 -1.03 -14.49 -3.83
N SER A 93 -0.62 -13.23 -3.54
CA SER A 93 -0.99 -12.58 -2.28
C SER A 93 -2.50 -12.41 -2.12
N LYS A 94 -3.20 -12.02 -3.20
CA LYS A 94 -4.66 -11.93 -3.23
C LYS A 94 -5.30 -13.28 -2.94
N GLU A 95 -4.89 -14.31 -3.67
CA GLU A 95 -5.42 -15.67 -3.52
C GLU A 95 -5.26 -16.19 -2.09
N VAL A 96 -4.08 -16.01 -1.51
CA VAL A 96 -3.81 -16.45 -0.12
C VAL A 96 -4.74 -15.76 0.87
N ILE A 97 -4.94 -14.45 0.77
CA ILE A 97 -5.83 -13.72 1.69
C ILE A 97 -7.26 -14.23 1.52
N GLU A 98 -7.77 -14.31 0.29
CA GLU A 98 -9.13 -14.78 -0.01
C GLU A 98 -9.39 -16.19 0.55
N GLN A 99 -8.44 -17.09 0.41
CA GLN A 99 -8.54 -18.44 1.02
C GLN A 99 -8.59 -18.40 2.55
N LYS A 100 -7.88 -17.45 3.19
CA LYS A 100 -7.80 -17.37 4.66
C LYS A 100 -9.02 -16.72 5.31
N ILE A 101 -9.64 -15.75 4.64
CA ILE A 101 -10.82 -15.03 5.15
C ILE A 101 -12.14 -15.52 4.54
N ALA A 102 -12.11 -16.36 3.50
CA ALA A 102 -13.25 -16.81 2.72
C ALA A 102 -14.11 -15.66 2.15
N ASP A 103 -13.45 -14.58 1.72
CA ASP A 103 -14.07 -13.38 1.14
C ASP A 103 -13.18 -12.81 0.04
N THR A 104 -13.73 -11.93 -0.80
CA THR A 104 -13.02 -11.32 -1.93
C THR A 104 -12.09 -10.20 -1.48
N VAL A 105 -10.91 -10.12 -2.09
CA VAL A 105 -9.93 -9.05 -1.90
C VAL A 105 -9.93 -8.14 -3.12
N GLU A 106 -10.44 -6.91 -2.95
CA GLU A 106 -10.65 -5.96 -4.04
C GLU A 106 -9.61 -4.84 -4.07
N SER A 107 -8.79 -4.70 -3.01
CA SER A 107 -7.89 -3.57 -2.81
C SER A 107 -6.44 -4.01 -2.68
N PHE A 108 -5.54 -3.21 -3.27
CA PHE A 108 -4.10 -3.39 -3.23
C PHE A 108 -3.41 -2.16 -2.66
N SER A 109 -2.33 -2.32 -1.89
CA SER A 109 -1.42 -1.24 -1.50
C SER A 109 -0.03 -1.49 -2.07
N TYR A 110 0.53 -0.50 -2.74
CA TYR A 110 1.89 -0.59 -3.29
C TYR A 110 2.92 -0.51 -2.18
N PRO A 111 3.88 -1.47 -2.09
CA PRO A 111 5.08 -1.31 -1.28
C PRO A 111 5.93 -0.14 -1.79
N PHE A 112 6.63 0.52 -0.87
CA PHE A 112 7.56 1.60 -1.18
C PHE A 112 6.94 2.83 -1.89
N PRO A 113 7.73 3.86 -2.20
CA PRO A 113 7.25 5.02 -2.93
C PRO A 113 6.78 4.63 -4.34
N PHE A 114 5.54 4.98 -4.68
CA PHE A 114 4.95 4.70 -5.97
C PHE A 114 5.67 5.48 -7.09
N PRO A 115 6.04 4.82 -8.21
CA PRO A 115 6.82 5.42 -9.32
C PRO A 115 5.94 6.19 -10.30
N GLU A 116 5.25 7.23 -9.86
CA GLU A 116 4.32 8.01 -10.68
C GLU A 116 4.96 8.76 -11.86
N GLU A 117 6.29 8.92 -11.83
CA GLU A 117 7.10 9.52 -12.89
C GLU A 117 7.29 8.59 -14.11
N ASP A 118 7.17 7.28 -13.91
CA ASP A 118 7.28 6.27 -14.95
C ASP A 118 5.89 5.84 -15.44
N ARG A 119 5.43 6.48 -16.53
CA ARG A 119 4.08 6.27 -17.05
C ARG A 119 3.85 4.90 -17.66
N ASP A 120 4.87 4.31 -18.26
CA ASP A 120 4.73 3.01 -18.89
C ASP A 120 4.69 1.91 -17.83
N PHE A 121 5.53 2.01 -16.83
CA PHE A 121 5.50 1.10 -15.68
C PHE A 121 4.20 1.23 -14.86
N THR A 122 3.72 2.45 -14.63
CA THR A 122 2.44 2.64 -13.91
C THR A 122 1.25 2.10 -14.69
N ARG A 123 1.25 2.21 -16.03
CA ARG A 123 0.21 1.59 -16.87
C ARG A 123 0.28 0.07 -16.76
N PHE A 124 1.46 -0.51 -16.88
CA PHE A 124 1.68 -1.95 -16.72
C PHE A 124 1.17 -2.46 -15.35
N LEU A 125 1.46 -1.75 -14.26
CA LEU A 125 0.94 -2.11 -12.93
C LEU A 125 -0.60 -2.03 -12.86
N ALA A 126 -1.22 -1.04 -13.50
CA ALA A 126 -2.68 -0.93 -13.56
C ALA A 126 -3.29 -2.11 -14.31
N ASP A 127 -2.71 -2.48 -15.45
CA ASP A 127 -3.18 -3.60 -16.27
C ASP A 127 -3.09 -4.93 -15.49
N ILE A 128 -2.00 -5.16 -14.73
CA ILE A 128 -1.89 -6.34 -13.85
C ILE A 128 -2.97 -6.32 -12.77
N LEU A 129 -3.16 -5.21 -12.06
CA LEU A 129 -4.18 -5.12 -11.01
C LEU A 129 -5.58 -5.43 -11.56
N GLU A 130 -5.91 -4.88 -12.72
CA GLU A 130 -7.18 -5.13 -13.39
C GLU A 130 -7.32 -6.60 -13.78
N ASN A 131 -6.31 -7.20 -14.39
CA ASN A 131 -6.28 -8.61 -14.79
C ASN A 131 -6.40 -9.56 -13.60
N GLN A 132 -5.79 -9.23 -12.46
CA GLN A 132 -5.90 -9.97 -11.20
C GLN A 132 -7.24 -9.70 -10.47
N GLY A 133 -8.12 -8.86 -11.02
CA GLY A 133 -9.44 -8.57 -10.49
C GLY A 133 -9.47 -7.66 -9.26
N PHE A 134 -8.42 -6.86 -9.03
CA PHE A 134 -8.50 -5.78 -8.07
C PHE A 134 -9.37 -4.65 -8.61
N LYS A 135 -10.11 -3.98 -7.73
CA LYS A 135 -10.94 -2.82 -8.08
C LYS A 135 -10.25 -1.50 -7.82
N ASN A 136 -9.29 -1.48 -6.91
CA ASN A 136 -8.54 -0.27 -6.58
C ASN A 136 -7.15 -0.58 -6.04
N GLY A 137 -6.26 0.42 -6.17
CA GLY A 137 -4.93 0.42 -5.58
C GLY A 137 -4.68 1.73 -4.84
N VAL A 138 -4.06 1.64 -3.66
CA VAL A 138 -3.63 2.80 -2.88
C VAL A 138 -2.11 2.93 -2.94
N SER A 139 -1.63 4.15 -3.04
CA SER A 139 -0.21 4.44 -3.27
C SER A 139 0.39 5.30 -2.16
N GLY A 140 1.72 5.50 -2.23
CA GLY A 140 2.44 6.46 -1.40
C GLY A 140 2.44 7.90 -1.95
N ILE A 141 1.60 8.21 -2.94
CA ILE A 141 1.39 9.57 -3.42
C ILE A 141 0.69 10.37 -2.32
N ILE A 142 1.29 11.50 -1.91
CA ILE A 142 0.71 12.34 -0.86
C ILE A 142 -0.45 13.15 -1.43
N GLY A 143 -1.63 13.03 -0.84
CA GLY A 143 -2.79 13.81 -1.26
C GLY A 143 -4.12 13.17 -0.87
N ARG A 144 -5.20 13.81 -1.29
CA ARG A 144 -6.56 13.31 -1.09
C ARG A 144 -7.12 12.77 -2.40
N ALA A 145 -7.67 11.56 -2.36
CA ALA A 145 -8.38 10.98 -3.49
C ALA A 145 -9.63 11.82 -3.84
N ASN A 146 -9.91 11.95 -5.12
CA ASN A 146 -11.09 12.62 -5.64
C ASN A 146 -11.63 11.85 -6.86
N ARG A 147 -12.73 12.35 -7.48
CA ARG A 147 -13.39 11.67 -8.60
C ARG A 147 -12.53 11.52 -9.86
N ASN A 148 -11.47 12.32 -9.99
CA ASN A 148 -10.55 12.29 -11.13
C ASN A 148 -9.28 11.48 -10.82
N SER A 149 -9.11 10.98 -9.58
CA SER A 149 -7.98 10.13 -9.22
C SER A 149 -8.08 8.80 -9.96
N ASN A 150 -6.95 8.32 -10.46
CA ASN A 150 -6.88 6.97 -11.02
C ASN A 150 -7.17 5.96 -9.90
N GLN A 151 -8.12 5.07 -10.12
CA GLN A 151 -8.56 4.10 -9.13
C GLN A 151 -7.47 3.12 -8.68
N PHE A 152 -6.47 2.86 -9.54
CA PHE A 152 -5.36 1.97 -9.21
C PHE A 152 -4.18 2.68 -8.54
N PHE A 153 -4.22 4.01 -8.40
CA PHE A 153 -3.14 4.81 -7.79
C PHE A 153 -3.68 5.87 -6.84
N LEU A 154 -4.66 5.50 -6.02
CA LEU A 154 -5.30 6.45 -5.10
C LEU A 154 -4.25 7.05 -4.15
N PRO A 155 -4.14 8.38 -4.07
CA PRO A 155 -3.26 9.04 -3.13
C PRO A 155 -3.75 8.86 -1.70
N ARG A 156 -2.81 8.88 -0.75
CA ARG A 156 -3.11 8.80 0.68
C ARG A 156 -2.43 9.93 1.44
N MET A 157 -3.01 10.30 2.55
CA MET A 157 -2.40 11.23 3.50
C MET A 157 -1.72 10.43 4.62
N PRO A 158 -0.38 10.37 4.67
CA PRO A 158 0.32 9.62 5.69
C PRO A 158 0.13 10.27 7.07
N LEU A 159 -0.04 9.42 8.10
CA LEU A 159 -0.04 9.81 9.50
C LEU A 159 1.31 9.42 10.13
N ASN A 160 1.85 10.33 10.93
CA ASN A 160 3.12 10.15 11.60
C ASN A 160 2.95 10.28 13.13
N SER A 161 3.84 9.68 13.89
CA SER A 161 3.81 9.71 15.37
C SER A 161 3.88 11.11 15.99
N TRP A 162 4.37 12.10 15.24
CA TRP A 162 4.43 13.52 15.67
C TRP A 162 3.23 14.36 15.24
N ASP A 163 2.24 13.78 14.51
CA ASP A 163 1.06 14.51 14.10
C ASP A 163 0.19 14.84 15.31
N THR A 164 0.01 16.13 15.59
CA THR A 164 -0.95 16.58 16.59
C THR A 164 -2.37 16.54 16.02
N PRO A 165 -3.44 16.57 16.85
CA PRO A 165 -4.82 16.63 16.36
C PRO A 165 -5.08 17.79 15.39
N LYS A 166 -4.48 18.97 15.63
CA LYS A 166 -4.58 20.13 14.72
C LYS A 166 -3.89 19.88 13.38
N PHE A 167 -2.77 19.16 13.42
CA PHE A 167 -2.01 18.79 12.22
C PHE A 167 -2.80 17.78 11.38
N LEU A 168 -3.41 16.79 12.04
CA LEU A 168 -4.29 15.83 11.41
C LEU A 168 -5.50 16.53 10.75
N GLU A 169 -6.16 17.43 11.46
CA GLU A 169 -7.28 18.22 10.91
C GLU A 169 -6.83 19.01 9.67
N ALA A 170 -5.69 19.68 9.71
CA ALA A 170 -5.14 20.42 8.58
C ALA A 170 -4.86 19.50 7.37
N LYS A 171 -4.30 18.30 7.59
CA LYS A 171 -4.11 17.27 6.56
C LYS A 171 -5.45 16.86 5.95
N MET A 172 -6.46 16.54 6.75
CA MET A 172 -7.79 16.17 6.29
C MET A 172 -8.50 17.28 5.51
N LEU A 173 -8.24 18.54 5.85
CA LEU A 173 -8.75 19.70 5.13
C LEU A 173 -8.00 20.02 3.82
N GLY A 174 -6.86 19.35 3.56
CA GLY A 174 -6.08 19.48 2.35
C GLY A 174 -4.96 20.51 2.40
N ALA A 175 -4.60 21.01 3.58
CA ALA A 175 -3.48 21.93 3.75
C ALA A 175 -2.12 21.32 3.33
N TYR A 176 -2.07 19.99 3.14
CA TYR A 176 -0.87 19.23 2.77
C TYR A 176 -0.91 18.67 1.34
N ASP A 177 -1.97 18.89 0.58
CA ASP A 177 -2.05 18.38 -0.80
C ASP A 177 -0.93 18.91 -1.70
N TRP A 178 -0.38 20.08 -1.40
CA TRP A 178 0.77 20.66 -2.12
C TRP A 178 2.06 19.85 -1.96
N MET A 179 2.17 19.03 -0.91
CA MET A 179 3.33 18.16 -0.66
C MET A 179 3.56 17.12 -1.78
N HIS A 180 2.54 16.84 -2.58
CA HIS A 180 2.70 16.03 -3.79
C HIS A 180 3.75 16.62 -4.74
N VAL A 181 3.80 17.93 -4.91
CA VAL A 181 4.71 18.57 -5.88
C VAL A 181 6.20 18.33 -5.53
N PRO A 182 6.72 18.65 -4.32
CA PRO A 182 8.09 18.30 -3.97
C PRO A 182 8.35 16.80 -3.94
N GLN A 183 7.37 15.96 -3.57
CA GLN A 183 7.50 14.51 -3.64
C GLN A 183 7.73 14.05 -5.08
N TRP A 184 6.94 14.55 -6.03
CA TRP A 184 7.06 14.24 -7.45
C TRP A 184 8.40 14.71 -8.03
N ILE A 185 8.82 15.96 -7.73
CA ILE A 185 10.12 16.50 -8.18
C ILE A 185 11.27 15.62 -7.70
N HIS A 186 11.26 15.21 -6.44
CA HIS A 186 12.29 14.34 -5.86
C HIS A 186 12.37 13.00 -6.60
N LYS A 187 11.25 12.35 -6.84
CA LYS A 187 11.18 11.08 -7.59
C LYS A 187 11.67 11.26 -9.03
N PHE A 188 11.19 12.30 -9.72
CA PHE A 188 11.58 12.59 -11.11
C PHE A 188 13.08 12.82 -11.27
N VAL A 189 13.69 13.59 -10.36
CA VAL A 189 15.14 13.85 -10.39
C VAL A 189 15.91 12.56 -10.16
N ASN A 190 15.54 11.76 -9.16
CA ASN A 190 16.23 10.50 -8.86
C ASN A 190 16.08 9.47 -9.99
N HIS A 191 14.90 9.36 -10.61
CA HIS A 191 14.66 8.50 -11.75
C HIS A 191 15.60 8.84 -12.93
N ASN A 192 15.69 10.13 -13.30
CA ASN A 192 16.56 10.57 -14.40
C ASN A 192 18.05 10.38 -14.08
N ILE A 193 18.49 10.57 -12.85
CA ILE A 193 19.88 10.29 -12.43
C ILE A 193 20.18 8.80 -12.60
N THR A 194 19.28 7.92 -12.21
CA THR A 194 19.45 6.45 -12.33
C THR A 194 19.55 6.04 -13.80
N LEU A 195 18.70 6.58 -14.68
CA LEU A 195 18.75 6.33 -16.13
C LEU A 195 20.09 6.78 -16.74
N MET A 196 20.58 7.96 -16.38
CA MET A 196 21.87 8.47 -16.87
C MET A 196 23.04 7.60 -16.42
N GLN A 197 23.04 7.10 -15.18
CA GLN A 197 24.08 6.20 -14.67
C GLN A 197 24.03 4.81 -15.31
N GLY A 198 22.82 4.31 -15.63
CA GLY A 198 22.64 3.05 -16.36
C GLY A 198 23.15 3.12 -17.79
N ALA A 199 22.87 4.21 -18.50
CA ALA A 199 23.33 4.44 -19.88
C ALA A 199 24.86 4.55 -20.00
N SER A 200 25.56 5.00 -18.94
CA SER A 200 27.02 5.10 -18.93
C SER A 200 27.76 3.79 -18.65
N ARG A 201 27.04 2.70 -18.36
CA ARG A 201 27.61 1.38 -18.00
C ARG A 201 27.51 0.34 -19.12
N GLN A 202 27.07 0.69 -20.34
CA GLN A 202 27.17 -0.24 -21.46
C GLN A 202 28.64 -0.41 -21.85
N PRO A 203 29.20 -1.64 -21.82
CA PRO A 203 30.54 -1.89 -22.30
C PRO A 203 30.54 -1.61 -23.79
N THR A 204 31.47 -0.79 -24.25
CA THR A 204 31.85 -0.75 -25.67
C THR A 204 32.42 -2.13 -26.02
N GLU A 205 31.62 -2.98 -26.65
CA GLU A 205 32.12 -4.18 -27.31
C GLU A 205 33.07 -3.72 -28.43
N GLN A 206 34.33 -4.04 -28.24
CA GLN A 206 35.32 -4.08 -29.30
C GLN A 206 35.54 -5.51 -29.73
#